data_7bc162bfd1e6737b6649333235715f04
#
_entry.id   7bc162bfd1e6737b6649333235715f04
#
_cell.length_a   1.000
_cell.length_b   1.000
_cell.length_c   1.000
_cell.angle_alpha   90.00
_cell.angle_beta   90.00
_cell.angle_gamma   90.00
#
_symmetry.space_group_name_H-M   'P 1'
#
loop_
_entity.id
_entity.type
_entity.pdbx_description
1 polymer ?
#
loop_
_entity_poly.entity_id
_entity_poly.type
_entity_poly.pdbx_seq_one_letter_code
_entity_poly.pdbx_strand_id
1 'polypeptide(L)'
;MSTLMRRALTGALPVALLLGAAPAAAQVPTVQQVYDRFAEAVGGRQAWASITGRTEKGTAEITFAGISGSLERHQDAPNKMRMIIDLGMVRIDQGFDGTKGWVDQGQGAQRMPATMEKGLAESNTGGTNFLDPSRYQKAVVEAKDTFDGKEAWRVVITTKAGEESVEYFEVATGLRIGTVSKSPMGEQKVTYREYLTVDGKKLPSKIVQATPQGDVVLNITSVTFGAPDAALFKAPETIK
;
A
#
# COMPACT_ATOMS: atom_id res chain seq x y z
N MET A 1 -80.68 44.98 30.98
CA MET A 1 -79.58 45.74 30.46
C MET A 1 -78.30 44.92 30.67
N SER A 2 -77.83 44.20 29.69
CA SER A 2 -76.74 43.20 29.78
C SER A 2 -75.64 43.55 28.79
N THR A 3 -74.48 43.90 29.28
CA THR A 3 -73.33 44.30 28.51
C THR A 3 -72.45 43.07 28.26
N LEU A 4 -72.37 42.60 27.02
CA LEU A 4 -71.51 41.50 26.57
C LEU A 4 -70.05 41.99 26.34
N MET A 5 -69.14 41.46 27.15
CA MET A 5 -67.71 41.67 27.01
C MET A 5 -67.13 40.64 26.05
N ARG A 6 -66.66 41.10 24.87
CA ARG A 6 -65.91 40.27 23.87
C ARG A 6 -64.45 40.19 24.31
N ARG A 7 -64.00 38.99 24.66
CA ARG A 7 -62.57 38.71 24.82
C ARG A 7 -61.94 38.34 23.50
N ALA A 8 -60.98 39.13 23.02
CA ALA A 8 -60.12 38.80 21.86
C ALA A 8 -59.00 37.86 22.32
N LEU A 9 -58.94 36.65 21.77
CA LEU A 9 -57.81 35.75 21.88
C LEU A 9 -56.77 36.11 20.81
N THR A 10 -55.64 36.65 21.26
CA THR A 10 -54.46 36.83 20.41
C THR A 10 -53.66 35.52 20.44
N GLY A 11 -53.75 34.72 19.39
CA GLY A 11 -52.93 33.52 19.19
C GLY A 11 -51.55 33.91 18.69
N ALA A 12 -50.49 33.71 19.51
CA ALA A 12 -49.11 33.79 19.08
C ALA A 12 -48.70 32.45 18.47
N LEU A 13 -48.41 32.41 17.17
CA LEU A 13 -47.74 31.27 16.54
C LEU A 13 -46.29 31.22 16.92
N PRO A 14 -45.74 30.08 17.39
CA PRO A 14 -44.33 29.93 17.56
C PRO A 14 -43.68 29.74 16.19
N VAL A 15 -42.77 30.65 15.79
CA VAL A 15 -41.89 30.50 14.65
C VAL A 15 -40.78 29.49 15.07
N ALA A 16 -40.89 28.24 14.57
CA ALA A 16 -39.84 27.26 14.71
C ALA A 16 -38.67 27.65 13.79
N LEU A 17 -37.58 28.13 14.37
CA LEU A 17 -36.28 28.27 13.65
C LEU A 17 -35.76 26.89 13.32
N LEU A 18 -35.88 26.48 12.05
CA LEU A 18 -35.13 25.37 11.49
C LEU A 18 -33.65 25.79 11.35
N LEU A 19 -32.85 25.48 12.35
CA LEU A 19 -31.39 25.52 12.25
C LEU A 19 -30.98 24.44 11.24
N GLY A 20 -30.77 24.84 9.99
CA GLY A 20 -30.16 24.01 8.97
C GLY A 20 -28.76 23.62 9.44
N ALA A 21 -28.55 22.34 9.75
CA ALA A 21 -27.21 21.77 9.96
C ALA A 21 -26.43 21.96 8.66
N ALA A 22 -25.51 22.91 8.60
CA ALA A 22 -24.56 23.00 7.51
C ALA A 22 -23.78 21.65 7.44
N PRO A 23 -23.59 21.08 6.24
CA PRO A 23 -22.79 19.87 6.13
C PRO A 23 -21.40 20.21 6.67
N ALA A 24 -20.99 19.52 7.75
CA ALA A 24 -19.64 19.62 8.27
C ALA A 24 -18.69 19.26 7.12
N ALA A 25 -17.92 20.20 6.63
CA ALA A 25 -16.86 19.92 5.67
C ALA A 25 -16.02 18.80 6.27
N ALA A 26 -15.95 17.65 5.58
CA ALA A 26 -15.24 16.48 6.08
C ALA A 26 -13.78 16.88 6.30
N GLN A 27 -13.40 16.99 7.57
CA GLN A 27 -12.07 17.42 7.98
C GLN A 27 -11.04 16.43 7.43
N VAL A 28 -9.98 16.94 6.79
CA VAL A 28 -8.88 16.10 6.32
C VAL A 28 -8.27 15.38 7.53
N PRO A 29 -8.21 14.04 7.53
CA PRO A 29 -7.67 13.31 8.67
C PRO A 29 -6.17 13.55 8.82
N THR A 30 -5.64 13.33 10.00
CA THR A 30 -4.20 13.28 10.22
C THR A 30 -3.61 12.04 9.54
N VAL A 31 -2.32 12.07 9.24
CA VAL A 31 -1.59 10.89 8.71
C VAL A 31 -1.76 9.69 9.64
N GLN A 32 -1.65 9.92 10.95
CA GLN A 32 -1.82 8.86 11.94
C GLN A 32 -3.21 8.21 11.85
N GLN A 33 -4.27 9.00 11.73
CA GLN A 33 -5.63 8.47 11.58
C GLN A 33 -5.80 7.62 10.32
N VAL A 34 -5.18 8.02 9.19
CA VAL A 34 -5.21 7.23 7.95
C VAL A 34 -4.50 5.89 8.15
N TYR A 35 -3.31 5.90 8.77
CA TYR A 35 -2.54 4.68 9.02
C TYR A 35 -3.15 3.79 10.10
N ASP A 36 -3.81 4.34 11.11
CA ASP A 36 -4.54 3.55 12.11
C ASP A 36 -5.71 2.81 11.46
N ARG A 37 -6.47 3.50 10.60
CA ARG A 37 -7.55 2.87 9.85
C ARG A 37 -7.03 1.80 8.88
N PHE A 38 -5.90 2.03 8.23
CA PHE A 38 -5.24 1.02 7.40
C PHE A 38 -4.81 -0.18 8.25
N ALA A 39 -4.21 0.04 9.41
CA ALA A 39 -3.82 -1.02 10.31
C ALA A 39 -5.00 -1.90 10.73
N GLU A 40 -6.13 -1.30 11.08
CA GLU A 40 -7.38 -2.02 11.38
C GLU A 40 -7.87 -2.82 10.16
N ALA A 41 -7.88 -2.19 8.98
CA ALA A 41 -8.35 -2.79 7.74
C ALA A 41 -7.56 -4.04 7.34
N VAL A 42 -6.25 -4.11 7.68
CA VAL A 42 -5.39 -5.26 7.36
C VAL A 42 -5.27 -6.29 8.48
N GLY A 43 -6.07 -6.18 9.54
CA GLY A 43 -6.13 -7.18 10.62
C GLY A 43 -5.54 -6.72 11.95
N GLY A 44 -5.14 -5.47 12.07
CA GLY A 44 -4.66 -4.84 13.31
C GLY A 44 -3.16 -5.00 13.55
N ARG A 45 -2.56 -4.03 14.23
CA ARG A 45 -1.11 -3.99 14.51
C ARG A 45 -0.62 -5.22 15.28
N GLN A 46 -1.43 -5.70 16.23
CA GLN A 46 -1.06 -6.86 17.05
C GLN A 46 -0.89 -8.13 16.22
N ALA A 47 -1.75 -8.36 15.22
CA ALA A 47 -1.66 -9.53 14.34
C ALA A 47 -0.37 -9.54 13.51
N TRP A 48 0.18 -8.36 13.22
CA TRP A 48 1.41 -8.19 12.45
C TRP A 48 2.67 -8.15 13.30
N ALA A 49 2.58 -7.88 14.60
CA ALA A 49 3.75 -7.63 15.46
C ALA A 49 4.74 -8.81 15.52
N SER A 50 4.25 -10.05 15.42
CA SER A 50 5.08 -11.26 15.46
C SER A 50 5.58 -11.74 14.09
N ILE A 51 5.19 -11.05 13.00
CA ILE A 51 5.55 -11.48 11.66
C ILE A 51 6.95 -10.97 11.30
N THR A 52 7.92 -11.87 11.28
CA THR A 52 9.29 -11.56 10.89
C THR A 52 9.57 -11.80 9.41
N GLY A 53 8.81 -12.73 8.79
CA GLY A 53 9.00 -13.04 7.39
C GLY A 53 7.75 -13.66 6.77
N ARG A 54 7.78 -13.82 5.46
CA ARG A 54 6.72 -14.50 4.70
C ARG A 54 7.20 -14.98 3.34
N THR A 55 6.53 -16.01 2.85
CA THR A 55 6.61 -16.49 1.46
C THR A 55 5.27 -16.28 0.79
N GLU A 56 5.28 -15.69 -0.38
CA GLU A 56 4.12 -15.47 -1.23
C GLU A 56 4.32 -16.21 -2.55
N LYS A 57 3.30 -16.94 -3.02
CA LYS A 57 3.31 -17.65 -4.30
C LYS A 57 2.12 -17.24 -5.14
N GLY A 58 2.30 -17.31 -6.45
CA GLY A 58 1.26 -16.92 -7.39
C GLY A 58 1.74 -16.93 -8.83
N THR A 59 1.21 -16.02 -9.62
CA THR A 59 1.57 -15.84 -11.03
C THR A 59 1.96 -14.40 -11.32
N ALA A 60 2.82 -14.22 -12.32
CA ALA A 60 3.11 -12.93 -12.93
C ALA A 60 2.70 -12.98 -14.40
N GLU A 61 2.11 -11.88 -14.87
CA GLU A 61 1.69 -11.71 -16.27
C GLU A 61 2.26 -10.41 -16.81
N ILE A 62 2.91 -10.47 -17.98
CA ILE A 62 3.35 -9.32 -18.75
C ILE A 62 2.32 -9.11 -19.86
N THR A 63 1.36 -8.22 -19.62
CA THR A 63 0.14 -8.11 -20.43
C THR A 63 0.42 -7.74 -21.89
N PHE A 64 1.37 -6.84 -22.15
CA PHE A 64 1.72 -6.41 -23.50
C PHE A 64 2.42 -7.50 -24.34
N ALA A 65 3.02 -8.48 -23.68
CA ALA A 65 3.69 -9.60 -24.35
C ALA A 65 2.80 -10.87 -24.39
N GLY A 66 1.69 -10.89 -23.65
CA GLY A 66 0.84 -12.07 -23.50
C GLY A 66 1.54 -13.24 -22.81
N ILE A 67 2.55 -12.96 -21.98
CA ILE A 67 3.38 -13.97 -21.32
C ILE A 67 3.00 -14.03 -19.85
N SER A 68 2.84 -15.24 -19.33
CA SER A 68 2.60 -15.45 -17.90
C SER A 68 3.44 -16.61 -17.37
N GLY A 69 3.67 -16.61 -16.05
CA GLY A 69 4.43 -17.65 -15.40
C GLY A 69 4.28 -17.65 -13.89
N SER A 70 5.08 -18.46 -13.20
CA SER A 70 5.05 -18.54 -11.75
C SER A 70 5.75 -17.37 -11.10
N LEU A 71 5.24 -16.98 -9.93
CA LEU A 71 5.83 -15.98 -9.04
C LEU A 71 6.07 -16.60 -7.67
N GLU A 72 7.25 -16.39 -7.14
CA GLU A 72 7.58 -16.67 -5.75
C GLU A 72 8.30 -15.45 -5.15
N ARG A 73 7.83 -14.99 -3.97
CA ARG A 73 8.42 -13.86 -3.26
C ARG A 73 8.65 -14.22 -1.80
N HIS A 74 9.88 -14.00 -1.34
CA HIS A 74 10.30 -14.21 0.05
C HIS A 74 10.69 -12.89 0.66
N GLN A 75 10.30 -12.68 1.91
CA GLN A 75 10.70 -11.50 2.69
C GLN A 75 11.06 -11.94 4.09
N ASP A 76 12.14 -11.38 4.64
CA ASP A 76 12.59 -11.61 6.01
C ASP A 76 13.08 -10.30 6.63
N ALA A 77 12.74 -10.10 7.89
CA ALA A 77 13.13 -8.90 8.63
C ALA A 77 14.65 -8.83 8.80
N PRO A 78 15.22 -7.63 8.85
CA PRO A 78 14.51 -6.35 8.73
C PRO A 78 14.20 -5.96 7.28
N ASN A 79 14.95 -6.41 6.28
CA ASN A 79 14.88 -5.87 4.92
C ASN A 79 15.30 -6.87 3.83
N LYS A 80 15.48 -8.15 4.15
CA LYS A 80 15.81 -9.14 3.13
C LYS A 80 14.61 -9.44 2.25
N MET A 81 14.86 -9.60 0.96
CA MET A 81 13.86 -10.00 -0.01
C MET A 81 14.46 -10.83 -1.14
N ARG A 82 13.66 -11.72 -1.70
CA ARG A 82 13.91 -12.35 -2.99
C ARG A 82 12.60 -12.47 -3.75
N MET A 83 12.64 -12.20 -5.04
CA MET A 83 11.52 -12.40 -5.94
C MET A 83 12.00 -13.19 -7.16
N ILE A 84 11.28 -14.25 -7.48
CA ILE A 84 11.55 -15.13 -8.62
C ILE A 84 10.29 -15.11 -9.48
N ILE A 85 10.45 -14.77 -10.76
CA ILE A 85 9.41 -14.87 -11.77
C ILE A 85 9.95 -15.80 -12.86
N ASP A 86 9.26 -16.92 -13.10
CA ASP A 86 9.61 -17.87 -14.13
C ASP A 86 8.55 -17.82 -15.23
N LEU A 87 8.91 -17.25 -16.39
CA LEU A 87 8.06 -17.10 -17.56
C LEU A 87 8.31 -18.20 -18.61
N GLY A 88 9.02 -19.26 -18.24
CA GLY A 88 9.40 -20.35 -19.12
C GLY A 88 10.65 -20.00 -19.98
N MET A 89 10.55 -19.05 -20.87
CA MET A 89 11.70 -18.62 -21.71
C MET A 89 12.66 -17.67 -20.99
N VAL A 90 12.16 -16.92 -20.02
CA VAL A 90 12.92 -15.96 -19.22
C VAL A 90 12.61 -16.18 -17.75
N ARG A 91 13.66 -16.29 -16.93
CA ARG A 91 13.57 -16.29 -15.49
C ARG A 91 14.17 -15.00 -14.96
N ILE A 92 13.40 -14.28 -14.15
CA ILE A 92 13.84 -13.10 -13.43
C ILE A 92 14.05 -13.51 -11.98
N ASP A 93 15.26 -13.34 -11.46
CA ASP A 93 15.60 -13.61 -10.07
C ASP A 93 16.26 -12.38 -9.49
N GLN A 94 15.57 -11.72 -8.55
CA GLN A 94 16.12 -10.54 -7.90
C GLN A 94 16.04 -10.69 -6.38
N GLY A 95 17.03 -10.17 -5.70
CA GLY A 95 17.05 -10.24 -4.25
C GLY A 95 17.90 -9.16 -3.61
N PHE A 96 17.76 -9.08 -2.29
CA PHE A 96 18.55 -8.23 -1.40
C PHE A 96 18.83 -9.01 -0.12
N ASP A 97 20.11 -9.16 0.24
CA ASP A 97 20.53 -9.93 1.41
C ASP A 97 20.54 -9.13 2.73
N GLY A 98 20.13 -7.85 2.63
CA GLY A 98 20.22 -6.87 3.72
C GLY A 98 21.34 -5.85 3.51
N THR A 99 22.24 -6.10 2.56
CA THR A 99 23.40 -5.25 2.23
C THR A 99 23.59 -5.10 0.73
N LYS A 100 23.47 -6.20 0.00
CA LYS A 100 23.71 -6.26 -1.46
C LYS A 100 22.45 -6.70 -2.18
N GLY A 101 22.15 -6.00 -3.26
CA GLY A 101 21.08 -6.34 -4.17
C GLY A 101 21.60 -6.95 -5.47
N TRP A 102 20.84 -7.87 -6.05
CA TRP A 102 21.12 -8.45 -7.34
C TRP A 102 19.87 -8.59 -8.19
N VAL A 103 20.07 -8.62 -9.49
CA VAL A 103 19.08 -8.99 -10.48
C VAL A 103 19.73 -9.90 -11.53
N ASP A 104 19.06 -11.02 -11.86
CA ASP A 104 19.41 -11.92 -12.94
C ASP A 104 18.20 -12.07 -13.86
N GLN A 105 18.42 -11.84 -15.16
CA GLN A 105 17.39 -11.97 -16.20
C GLN A 105 17.82 -13.03 -17.25
N GLY A 106 18.56 -14.04 -16.79
CA GLY A 106 19.06 -15.13 -17.65
C GLY A 106 20.44 -14.91 -18.26
N GLN A 107 21.11 -13.80 -17.90
CA GLN A 107 22.47 -13.48 -18.38
C GLN A 107 23.52 -13.49 -17.24
N GLY A 108 23.15 -14.04 -16.09
CA GLY A 108 23.93 -14.01 -14.87
C GLY A 108 23.59 -12.81 -13.98
N ALA A 109 23.78 -13.02 -12.70
CA ALA A 109 23.42 -12.01 -11.69
C ALA A 109 24.30 -10.77 -11.80
N GLN A 110 23.66 -9.61 -11.79
CA GLN A 110 24.28 -8.29 -11.79
C GLN A 110 23.91 -7.57 -10.49
N ARG A 111 24.83 -6.75 -10.00
CA ARG A 111 24.59 -5.95 -8.80
C ARG A 111 23.58 -4.83 -9.09
N MET A 112 22.66 -4.61 -8.20
CA MET A 112 21.71 -3.48 -8.26
C MET A 112 22.45 -2.14 -8.12
N PRO A 113 21.93 -1.04 -8.70
CA PRO A 113 22.43 0.29 -8.43
C PRO A 113 22.38 0.63 -6.93
N ALA A 114 23.38 1.35 -6.43
CA ALA A 114 23.50 1.70 -5.00
C ALA A 114 22.28 2.49 -4.46
N THR A 115 21.62 3.30 -5.30
CA THR A 115 20.39 4.00 -4.93
C THR A 115 19.24 3.02 -4.65
N MET A 116 19.13 1.96 -5.45
CA MET A 116 18.12 0.92 -5.26
C MET A 116 18.42 0.09 -4.00
N GLU A 117 19.68 -0.31 -3.77
CA GLU A 117 20.11 -0.99 -2.54
C GLU A 117 19.79 -0.16 -1.29
N LYS A 118 20.02 1.17 -1.34
CA LYS A 118 19.68 2.08 -0.24
C LYS A 118 18.18 2.09 0.05
N GLY A 119 17.34 2.18 -0.98
CA GLY A 119 15.88 2.12 -0.83
C GLY A 119 15.42 0.79 -0.22
N LEU A 120 16.01 -0.35 -0.65
CA LEU A 120 15.72 -1.67 -0.08
C LEU A 120 16.19 -1.78 1.37
N ALA A 121 17.34 -1.23 1.71
CA ALA A 121 17.86 -1.22 3.09
C ALA A 121 16.93 -0.46 4.05
N GLU A 122 16.26 0.59 3.57
CA GLU A 122 15.28 1.36 4.35
C GLU A 122 13.89 0.72 4.38
N SER A 123 13.61 -0.24 3.51
CA SER A 123 12.29 -0.87 3.32
C SER A 123 11.93 -1.89 4.38
N ASN A 124 12.14 -1.67 5.64
CA ASN A 124 11.87 -2.65 6.69
C ASN A 124 10.57 -3.46 6.44
N THR A 125 10.71 -4.75 6.13
CA THR A 125 9.63 -5.65 5.70
C THR A 125 8.98 -6.43 6.85
N GLY A 126 9.53 -6.33 8.05
CA GLY A 126 9.05 -7.10 9.21
C GLY A 126 8.07 -6.34 10.10
N GLY A 127 7.26 -7.07 10.83
CA GLY A 127 6.39 -6.56 11.88
C GLY A 127 5.38 -5.53 11.41
N THR A 128 5.22 -4.50 12.21
CA THR A 128 4.25 -3.42 12.02
C THR A 128 4.77 -2.19 11.27
N ASN A 129 6.01 -2.20 10.81
CA ASN A 129 6.65 -1.02 10.22
C ASN A 129 5.88 -0.40 9.05
N PHE A 130 5.31 -1.24 8.17
CA PHE A 130 4.53 -0.75 7.04
C PHE A 130 3.21 -0.06 7.46
N LEU A 131 2.83 -0.22 8.72
CA LEU A 131 1.66 0.40 9.36
C LEU A 131 2.00 1.68 10.14
N ASP A 132 3.28 2.09 10.16
CA ASP A 132 3.75 3.23 10.94
C ASP A 132 4.25 4.35 10.01
N PRO A 133 3.57 5.53 10.00
CA PRO A 133 4.03 6.64 9.17
C PRO A 133 5.33 7.28 9.67
N SER A 134 5.76 7.03 10.92
CA SER A 134 7.02 7.56 11.46
C SER A 134 8.27 6.98 10.78
N ARG A 135 8.11 5.92 9.99
CA ARG A 135 9.19 5.36 9.15
C ARG A 135 9.66 6.33 8.07
N TYR A 136 8.82 7.29 7.70
CA TYR A 136 9.14 8.32 6.70
C TYR A 136 9.77 9.55 7.36
N GLN A 137 10.55 10.31 6.58
CA GLN A 137 11.04 11.62 7.01
C GLN A 137 9.88 12.61 7.10
N LYS A 138 8.92 12.51 6.16
CA LYS A 138 7.72 13.35 6.12
C LYS A 138 6.55 12.55 5.54
N ALA A 139 5.38 12.73 6.12
CA ALA A 139 4.12 12.22 5.57
C ALA A 139 3.01 13.26 5.79
N VAL A 140 2.21 13.54 4.77
CA VAL A 140 1.13 14.55 4.81
C VAL A 140 -0.07 14.04 4.05
N VAL A 141 -1.25 14.10 4.66
CA VAL A 141 -2.52 13.94 3.92
C VAL A 141 -2.83 15.26 3.25
N GLU A 142 -2.82 15.30 1.93
CA GLU A 142 -3.09 16.55 1.20
C GLU A 142 -4.58 16.76 0.97
N ALA A 143 -5.27 15.77 0.43
CA ALA A 143 -6.68 15.88 0.08
C ALA A 143 -7.31 14.50 -0.16
N LYS A 144 -8.60 14.50 -0.41
CA LYS A 144 -9.26 13.39 -1.11
C LYS A 144 -8.98 13.50 -2.61
N ASP A 145 -8.81 12.34 -3.24
CA ASP A 145 -8.56 12.19 -4.67
C ASP A 145 -9.28 10.94 -5.19
N THR A 146 -9.30 10.76 -6.50
CA THR A 146 -9.79 9.53 -7.13
C THR A 146 -8.62 8.72 -7.65
N PHE A 147 -8.47 7.49 -7.14
CA PHE A 147 -7.44 6.54 -7.58
C PHE A 147 -8.08 5.22 -7.99
N ASP A 148 -7.81 4.76 -9.22
CA ASP A 148 -8.41 3.54 -9.82
C ASP A 148 -9.95 3.50 -9.67
N GLY A 149 -10.60 4.67 -9.84
CA GLY A 149 -12.08 4.83 -9.75
C GLY A 149 -12.65 4.88 -8.34
N LYS A 150 -11.81 4.92 -7.29
CA LYS A 150 -12.22 4.93 -5.88
C LYS A 150 -11.82 6.23 -5.19
N GLU A 151 -12.69 6.73 -4.29
CA GLU A 151 -12.35 7.85 -3.42
C GLU A 151 -11.26 7.44 -2.42
N ALA A 152 -10.15 8.15 -2.38
CA ALA A 152 -9.00 7.83 -1.56
C ALA A 152 -8.41 9.06 -0.88
N TRP A 153 -7.80 8.86 0.29
CA TRP A 153 -6.90 9.84 0.88
C TRP A 153 -5.55 9.77 0.16
N ARG A 154 -5.12 10.91 -0.37
CA ARG A 154 -3.82 11.10 -0.99
C ARG A 154 -2.80 11.48 0.07
N VAL A 155 -1.87 10.59 0.36
CA VAL A 155 -0.81 10.79 1.35
C VAL A 155 0.52 10.94 0.64
N VAL A 156 1.09 12.13 0.69
CA VAL A 156 2.44 12.40 0.15
C VAL A 156 3.45 12.04 1.22
N ILE A 157 4.41 11.22 0.85
CA ILE A 157 5.49 10.76 1.73
C ILE A 157 6.85 11.14 1.16
N THR A 158 7.80 11.44 2.04
CA THR A 158 9.22 11.58 1.73
C THR A 158 9.96 10.52 2.54
N THR A 159 10.70 9.64 1.86
CA THR A 159 11.53 8.63 2.52
C THR A 159 12.70 9.29 3.24
N LYS A 160 13.39 8.55 4.12
CA LYS A 160 14.63 9.03 4.76
C LYS A 160 15.74 9.25 3.73
N ALA A 161 15.69 8.59 2.57
CA ALA A 161 16.58 8.81 1.44
C ALA A 161 16.26 10.10 0.65
N GLY A 162 15.13 10.77 0.95
CA GLY A 162 14.68 11.99 0.27
C GLY A 162 13.82 11.74 -0.97
N GLU A 163 13.43 10.50 -1.23
CA GLU A 163 12.56 10.15 -2.36
C GLU A 163 11.10 10.47 -2.02
N GLU A 164 10.38 11.06 -2.97
CA GLU A 164 8.96 11.38 -2.83
C GLU A 164 8.09 10.34 -3.52
N SER A 165 7.00 9.97 -2.87
CA SER A 165 5.93 9.16 -3.45
C SER A 165 4.58 9.51 -2.84
N VAL A 166 3.53 8.97 -3.44
CA VAL A 166 2.15 9.16 -2.98
C VAL A 166 1.56 7.78 -2.68
N GLU A 167 0.98 7.63 -1.50
CA GLU A 167 0.18 6.47 -1.14
C GLU A 167 -1.30 6.85 -1.17
N TYR A 168 -2.15 5.96 -1.68
CA TYR A 168 -3.59 6.14 -1.77
C TYR A 168 -4.31 5.14 -0.87
N PHE A 169 -5.11 5.66 0.07
CA PHE A 169 -5.89 4.86 1.02
C PHE A 169 -7.38 5.06 0.76
N GLU A 170 -8.09 4.00 0.38
CA GLU A 170 -9.52 4.05 0.07
C GLU A 170 -10.33 4.55 1.27
N VAL A 171 -11.15 5.59 1.05
CA VAL A 171 -11.96 6.20 2.11
C VAL A 171 -12.97 5.22 2.69
N ALA A 172 -13.57 4.36 1.87
CA ALA A 172 -14.57 3.39 2.30
C ALA A 172 -14.00 2.29 3.20
N THR A 173 -12.86 1.70 2.82
CA THR A 173 -12.32 0.49 3.47
C THR A 173 -11.12 0.74 4.37
N GLY A 174 -10.41 1.86 4.19
CA GLY A 174 -9.11 2.12 4.82
C GLY A 174 -7.94 1.35 4.20
N LEU A 175 -8.17 0.50 3.21
CA LEU A 175 -7.10 -0.24 2.54
C LEU A 175 -6.25 0.69 1.67
N ARG A 176 -4.95 0.43 1.61
CA ARG A 176 -4.07 1.10 0.65
C ARG A 176 -4.30 0.52 -0.74
N ILE A 177 -4.84 1.31 -1.66
CA ILE A 177 -5.22 0.87 -3.00
C ILE A 177 -4.16 1.17 -4.07
N GLY A 178 -3.10 1.88 -3.74
CA GLY A 178 -1.98 2.05 -4.66
C GLY A 178 -0.92 3.03 -4.20
N THR A 179 0.11 3.13 -5.02
CA THR A 179 1.23 4.07 -4.85
C THR A 179 1.62 4.65 -6.19
N VAL A 180 2.08 5.90 -6.16
CA VAL A 180 2.70 6.58 -7.30
C VAL A 180 4.03 7.12 -6.86
N SER A 181 5.11 6.78 -7.56
CA SER A 181 6.45 7.29 -7.29
C SER A 181 7.09 7.80 -8.57
N LYS A 182 8.01 8.75 -8.44
CA LYS A 182 8.82 9.24 -9.56
C LYS A 182 10.18 8.55 -9.53
N SER A 183 10.61 8.05 -10.66
CA SER A 183 11.94 7.49 -10.85
C SER A 183 12.64 8.17 -12.04
N PRO A 184 13.95 8.00 -12.23
CA PRO A 184 14.63 8.47 -13.43
C PRO A 184 14.06 7.92 -14.75
N MET A 185 13.35 6.77 -14.68
CA MET A 185 12.67 6.14 -15.84
C MET A 185 11.22 6.63 -16.03
N GLY A 186 10.76 7.61 -15.24
CA GLY A 186 9.41 8.14 -15.28
C GLY A 186 8.57 7.81 -14.04
N GLU A 187 7.29 8.11 -14.13
CA GLU A 187 6.33 7.81 -13.08
C GLU A 187 6.05 6.30 -13.03
N GLN A 188 6.09 5.75 -11.82
CA GLN A 188 5.74 4.35 -11.56
C GLN A 188 4.45 4.33 -10.76
N LYS A 189 3.41 3.74 -11.33
CA LYS A 189 2.11 3.53 -10.68
C LYS A 189 1.93 2.07 -10.34
N VAL A 190 1.66 1.78 -9.07
CA VAL A 190 1.29 0.45 -8.58
C VAL A 190 -0.13 0.52 -8.02
N THR A 191 -1.00 -0.37 -8.45
CA THR A 191 -2.39 -0.48 -8.00
C THR A 191 -2.60 -1.79 -7.26
N TYR A 192 -3.19 -1.75 -6.07
CA TYR A 192 -3.58 -2.92 -5.27
C TYR A 192 -5.09 -3.13 -5.44
N ARG A 193 -5.49 -4.03 -6.34
CA ARG A 193 -6.91 -4.19 -6.73
C ARG A 193 -7.66 -5.15 -5.82
N GLU A 194 -7.00 -6.21 -5.40
CA GLU A 194 -7.60 -7.25 -4.59
C GLU A 194 -6.75 -7.56 -3.37
N TYR A 195 -7.40 -8.07 -2.33
CA TYR A 195 -6.76 -8.47 -1.08
C TYR A 195 -7.20 -9.87 -0.70
N LEU A 196 -6.26 -10.71 -0.29
CA LEU A 196 -6.54 -12.00 0.34
C LEU A 196 -6.38 -11.90 1.86
N THR A 197 -7.10 -12.76 2.58
CA THR A 197 -7.00 -12.86 4.03
C THR A 197 -6.37 -14.19 4.40
N VAL A 198 -5.27 -14.14 5.17
CA VAL A 198 -4.58 -15.31 5.70
C VAL A 198 -4.35 -15.09 7.19
N ASP A 199 -4.82 -16.00 8.03
CA ASP A 199 -4.72 -15.92 9.50
C ASP A 199 -5.16 -14.54 10.05
N GLY A 200 -6.29 -14.03 9.55
CA GLY A 200 -6.84 -12.74 9.95
C GLY A 200 -6.11 -11.50 9.42
N LYS A 201 -5.02 -11.68 8.68
CA LYS A 201 -4.23 -10.59 8.08
C LYS A 201 -4.55 -10.44 6.60
N LYS A 202 -4.75 -9.19 6.13
CA LYS A 202 -5.00 -8.91 4.72
C LYS A 202 -3.75 -8.39 4.01
N LEU A 203 -3.49 -8.98 2.84
CA LEU A 203 -2.40 -8.57 1.95
C LEU A 203 -2.94 -8.36 0.53
N PRO A 204 -2.33 -7.46 -0.26
CA PRO A 204 -2.66 -7.34 -1.68
C PRO A 204 -2.46 -8.67 -2.40
N SER A 205 -3.49 -9.14 -3.10
CA SER A 205 -3.43 -10.36 -3.89
C SER A 205 -3.36 -10.09 -5.39
N LYS A 206 -3.90 -8.97 -5.86
CA LYS A 206 -3.74 -8.54 -7.25
C LYS A 206 -3.06 -7.19 -7.29
N ILE A 207 -1.82 -7.19 -7.78
CA ILE A 207 -0.95 -6.02 -7.86
C ILE A 207 -0.70 -5.73 -9.33
N VAL A 208 -1.05 -4.54 -9.78
CA VAL A 208 -0.84 -4.08 -11.15
C VAL A 208 0.21 -2.99 -11.14
N GLN A 209 1.30 -3.22 -11.81
CA GLN A 209 2.37 -2.25 -12.02
C GLN A 209 2.29 -1.73 -13.46
N ALA A 210 1.94 -0.46 -13.61
CA ALA A 210 1.94 0.17 -14.92
C ALA A 210 3.37 0.47 -15.37
N THR A 211 3.70 0.07 -16.60
CA THR A 211 4.97 0.41 -17.27
C THR A 211 4.68 1.11 -18.61
N PRO A 212 5.63 1.81 -19.21
CA PRO A 212 5.43 2.45 -20.51
C PRO A 212 5.01 1.48 -21.63
N GLN A 213 5.36 0.19 -21.52
CA GLN A 213 5.03 -0.84 -22.50
C GLN A 213 3.68 -1.52 -22.24
N GLY A 214 3.11 -1.38 -21.03
CA GLY A 214 1.90 -2.04 -20.59
C GLY A 214 2.02 -2.51 -19.15
N ASP A 215 1.04 -3.26 -18.68
CA ASP A 215 0.97 -3.65 -17.27
C ASP A 215 1.75 -4.96 -17.01
N VAL A 216 2.36 -5.02 -15.83
CA VAL A 216 2.80 -6.25 -15.18
C VAL A 216 1.82 -6.55 -14.05
N VAL A 217 1.17 -7.70 -14.09
CA VAL A 217 0.16 -8.12 -13.11
C VAL A 217 0.71 -9.25 -12.26
N LEU A 218 0.76 -9.06 -10.96
CA LEU A 218 1.10 -10.11 -10.00
C LEU A 218 -0.18 -10.57 -9.31
N ASN A 219 -0.49 -11.87 -9.39
CA ASN A 219 -1.61 -12.49 -8.70
C ASN A 219 -1.06 -13.42 -7.61
N ILE A 220 -1.18 -13.02 -6.35
CA ILE A 220 -0.76 -13.81 -5.18
C ILE A 220 -1.90 -14.75 -4.80
N THR A 221 -1.65 -16.04 -4.84
CA THR A 221 -2.64 -17.08 -4.55
C THR A 221 -2.45 -17.72 -3.18
N SER A 222 -1.24 -17.64 -2.61
CA SER A 222 -0.96 -18.15 -1.27
C SER A 222 0.09 -17.31 -0.56
N VAL A 223 -0.06 -17.25 0.77
CA VAL A 223 0.90 -16.61 1.68
C VAL A 223 1.13 -17.53 2.86
N THR A 224 2.38 -17.73 3.22
CA THR A 224 2.80 -18.42 4.44
C THR A 224 3.61 -17.47 5.29
N PHE A 225 3.19 -17.24 6.53
CA PHE A 225 3.94 -16.43 7.50
C PHE A 225 4.98 -17.28 8.22
N GLY A 226 6.11 -16.69 8.52
CA GLY A 226 7.27 -17.27 9.17
C GLY A 226 8.56 -16.88 8.44
N ALA A 227 9.69 -17.01 9.12
CA ALA A 227 10.99 -16.74 8.50
C ALA A 227 11.26 -17.77 7.39
N PRO A 228 11.47 -17.34 6.13
CA PRO A 228 11.90 -18.25 5.07
C PRO A 228 13.31 -18.76 5.34
N ASP A 229 13.74 -19.81 4.62
CA ASP A 229 15.10 -20.29 4.70
C ASP A 229 16.11 -19.17 4.39
N ALA A 230 17.05 -18.94 5.31
CA ALA A 230 18.06 -17.89 5.18
C ALA A 230 18.94 -18.05 3.92
N ALA A 231 19.10 -19.28 3.42
CA ALA A 231 19.83 -19.56 2.19
C ALA A 231 19.20 -18.91 0.95
N LEU A 232 17.88 -18.67 0.97
CA LEU A 232 17.18 -18.00 -0.12
C LEU A 232 17.66 -16.57 -0.36
N PHE A 233 18.17 -15.90 0.68
CA PHE A 233 18.63 -14.51 0.61
C PHE A 233 20.12 -14.35 0.34
N LYS A 234 20.86 -15.45 0.18
CA LYS A 234 22.28 -15.39 -0.09
C LYS A 234 22.51 -14.81 -1.49
N ALA A 235 23.24 -13.69 -1.56
CA ALA A 235 23.65 -13.11 -2.82
C ALA A 235 24.52 -14.11 -3.63
N PRO A 236 24.38 -14.17 -4.95
CA PRO A 236 25.26 -14.97 -5.82
C PRO A 236 26.73 -14.57 -5.60
N GLU A 237 27.64 -15.54 -5.67
CA GLU A 237 29.09 -15.32 -5.43
C GLU A 237 29.73 -14.31 -6.42
N THR A 238 29.09 -14.12 -7.57
CA THR A 238 29.50 -13.13 -8.57
C THR A 238 29.23 -11.69 -8.13
N ILE A 239 28.39 -11.48 -7.11
CA ILE A 239 28.03 -10.15 -6.55
C ILE A 239 29.04 -9.77 -5.47
N LYS A 240 30.01 -8.95 -5.84
CA LYS A 240 31.05 -8.46 -4.93
C LYS A 240 30.69 -7.14 -4.25
#